data_481c316e97c42e4d39548b26e82731e8
#
_entry.id   481c316e97c42e4d39548b26e82731e8
#
_cell.length_a   1.000
_cell.length_b   1.000
_cell.length_c   1.000
_cell.angle_alpha   90.00
_cell.angle_beta   90.00
_cell.angle_gamma   90.00
#
_symmetry.space_group_name_H-M   'P 1'
#
loop_
_entity.id
_entity.type
_entity.pdbx_description
1 polymer ?
#
loop_
_entity_poly.entity_id
_entity_poly.type
_entity_poly.pdbx_seq_one_letter_code
_entity_poly.pdbx_strand_id
1 'polypeptide(L)'
;NKKRMDQLSKTTDRILDVNLSENDRLLNQIKAQKEDLRIQKDELDKKQAAFEATQAEFNKAQGALGEKESRIRDLQMALDKKDAAVKELQRKVSDALVGFKASGLTVVERDGKVYVLLPEALLFKSGSKNIESNGKDAINQLATILRSNPDINIAVEGHTDNVPYKAKTAGSLVEDNWDLSVVRATSVVKALTSAGVSPLRISAQGRGEYLPIDSGSTKEARAGNRR
;
A
#
# COMPACT_ATOMS: atom_id res chain seq x y z
N ASN A 1 -0.14 -58.57 -96.23
CA ASN A 1 -0.48 -58.75 -94.78
C ASN A 1 0.70 -58.50 -93.86
N LYS A 2 1.95 -58.93 -94.13
CA LYS A 2 3.12 -58.77 -93.22
C LYS A 2 3.47 -57.31 -92.95
N LYS A 3 3.52 -56.42 -93.99
CA LYS A 3 3.78 -54.96 -93.79
C LYS A 3 2.74 -54.27 -92.95
N ARG A 4 1.50 -54.70 -92.97
CA ARG A 4 0.42 -54.10 -92.16
C ARG A 4 0.51 -54.52 -90.68
N MET A 5 0.93 -55.75 -90.41
CA MET A 5 1.20 -56.27 -89.11
C MET A 5 2.40 -55.55 -88.46
N ASP A 6 3.50 -55.35 -89.24
CA ASP A 6 4.69 -54.61 -88.75
C ASP A 6 4.37 -53.10 -88.38
N GLN A 7 3.51 -52.49 -89.26
CA GLN A 7 3.05 -51.12 -88.95
C GLN A 7 2.18 -51.06 -87.69
N LEU A 8 1.29 -52.01 -87.49
CA LEU A 8 0.42 -52.10 -86.35
C LEU A 8 1.26 -52.32 -85.05
N SER A 9 2.22 -53.25 -85.07
CA SER A 9 3.15 -53.49 -83.98
C SER A 9 3.92 -52.24 -83.61
N LYS A 10 4.53 -51.52 -84.52
CA LYS A 10 5.24 -50.28 -84.30
C LYS A 10 4.37 -49.17 -83.72
N THR A 11 3.10 -49.11 -84.10
CA THR A 11 2.15 -48.13 -83.59
C THR A 11 1.76 -48.50 -82.18
N THR A 12 1.53 -49.78 -81.92
CA THR A 12 1.22 -50.25 -80.52
C THR A 12 2.38 -50.04 -79.57
N ASP A 13 3.63 -50.31 -80.01
CA ASP A 13 4.83 -50.11 -79.26
C ASP A 13 5.00 -48.59 -78.87
N ARG A 14 4.76 -47.68 -79.83
CA ARG A 14 4.80 -46.23 -79.60
C ARG A 14 3.72 -45.77 -78.63
N ILE A 15 2.49 -46.29 -78.74
CA ILE A 15 1.39 -45.97 -77.83
C ILE A 15 1.74 -46.50 -76.45
N LEU A 16 2.33 -47.65 -76.31
CA LEU A 16 2.77 -48.23 -75.05
C LEU A 16 3.85 -47.39 -74.39
N ASP A 17 4.87 -46.98 -75.16
CA ASP A 17 5.95 -46.10 -74.66
C ASP A 17 5.44 -44.74 -74.19
N VAL A 18 4.52 -44.10 -74.94
CA VAL A 18 3.91 -42.84 -74.56
C VAL A 18 3.08 -43.02 -73.29
N ASN A 19 2.27 -44.08 -73.19
CA ASN A 19 1.47 -44.33 -71.96
C ASN A 19 2.34 -44.64 -70.74
N LEU A 20 3.44 -45.38 -70.90
CA LEU A 20 4.40 -45.63 -69.80
C LEU A 20 5.04 -44.35 -69.37
N SER A 21 5.49 -43.49 -70.28
CA SER A 21 6.09 -42.18 -69.94
C SER A 21 5.08 -41.25 -69.25
N GLU A 22 3.83 -41.23 -69.68
CA GLU A 22 2.77 -40.43 -69.06
C GLU A 22 2.39 -40.94 -67.63
N ASN A 23 2.34 -42.27 -67.49
CA ASN A 23 2.13 -42.88 -66.17
C ASN A 23 3.28 -42.56 -65.20
N ASP A 24 4.54 -42.62 -65.62
CA ASP A 24 5.68 -42.26 -64.82
C ASP A 24 5.64 -40.76 -64.41
N ARG A 25 5.26 -39.89 -65.34
CA ARG A 25 5.06 -38.47 -65.07
C ARG A 25 3.96 -38.23 -64.04
N LEU A 26 2.80 -38.89 -64.21
CA LEU A 26 1.69 -38.79 -63.25
C LEU A 26 2.06 -39.32 -61.86
N LEU A 27 2.78 -40.44 -61.77
CA LEU A 27 3.26 -41.03 -60.58
C LEU A 27 4.21 -40.04 -59.84
N ASN A 28 5.10 -39.36 -60.54
CA ASN A 28 5.99 -38.40 -60.01
C ASN A 28 5.24 -37.15 -59.53
N GLN A 29 4.21 -36.67 -60.25
CA GLN A 29 3.33 -35.59 -59.80
C GLN A 29 2.57 -35.95 -58.52
N ILE A 30 2.01 -37.16 -58.48
CA ILE A 30 1.30 -37.65 -57.26
C ILE A 30 2.26 -37.71 -56.06
N LYS A 31 3.50 -38.18 -56.24
CA LYS A 31 4.50 -38.18 -55.15
C LYS A 31 4.85 -36.79 -54.69
N ALA A 32 5.05 -35.84 -55.60
CA ALA A 32 5.33 -34.44 -55.25
C ALA A 32 4.16 -33.78 -54.49
N GLN A 33 2.92 -33.93 -55.00
CA GLN A 33 1.72 -33.43 -54.35
C GLN A 33 1.50 -34.04 -52.94
N LYS A 34 1.79 -35.33 -52.81
CA LYS A 34 1.68 -36.00 -51.50
C LYS A 34 2.69 -35.47 -50.50
N GLU A 35 3.90 -35.16 -50.93
CA GLU A 35 4.91 -34.55 -50.05
C GLU A 35 4.55 -33.11 -49.68
N ASP A 36 4.06 -32.31 -50.63
CA ASP A 36 3.57 -30.95 -50.34
C ASP A 36 2.41 -30.95 -49.35
N LEU A 37 1.46 -31.87 -49.53
CA LEU A 37 0.35 -32.03 -48.55
C LEU A 37 0.85 -32.44 -47.18
N ARG A 38 1.88 -33.28 -47.08
CA ARG A 38 2.49 -33.66 -45.81
C ARG A 38 3.11 -32.47 -45.12
N ILE A 39 3.89 -31.66 -45.86
CA ILE A 39 4.51 -30.45 -45.36
C ILE A 39 3.46 -29.45 -44.85
N GLN A 40 2.42 -29.19 -45.66
CA GLN A 40 1.32 -28.28 -45.28
C GLN A 40 0.58 -28.75 -44.03
N LYS A 41 0.38 -30.07 -43.92
CA LYS A 41 -0.23 -30.65 -42.73
C LYS A 41 0.63 -30.45 -41.50
N ASP A 42 1.94 -30.73 -41.57
CA ASP A 42 2.88 -30.54 -40.49
C ASP A 42 2.95 -29.06 -40.05
N GLU A 43 2.87 -28.13 -41.01
CA GLU A 43 2.81 -26.69 -40.69
C GLU A 43 1.48 -26.30 -40.02
N LEU A 44 0.37 -26.85 -40.48
CA LEU A 44 -0.94 -26.60 -39.89
C LEU A 44 -1.00 -27.12 -38.44
N ASP A 45 -0.51 -28.32 -38.20
CA ASP A 45 -0.46 -28.93 -36.86
C ASP A 45 0.39 -28.10 -35.92
N LYS A 46 1.53 -27.55 -36.37
CA LYS A 46 2.37 -26.61 -35.57
C LYS A 46 1.64 -25.31 -35.27
N LYS A 47 0.95 -24.73 -36.26
CA LYS A 47 0.18 -23.49 -36.06
C LYS A 47 -0.98 -23.72 -35.10
N GLN A 48 -1.66 -24.86 -35.21
CA GLN A 48 -2.74 -25.23 -34.29
C GLN A 48 -2.24 -25.34 -32.84
N ALA A 49 -1.14 -26.05 -32.62
CA ALA A 49 -0.54 -26.20 -31.30
C ALA A 49 -0.10 -24.85 -30.71
N ALA A 50 0.49 -23.97 -31.53
CA ALA A 50 0.87 -22.62 -31.09
C ALA A 50 -0.36 -21.76 -30.74
N PHE A 51 -1.44 -21.86 -31.51
CA PHE A 51 -2.69 -21.18 -31.24
C PHE A 51 -3.31 -21.61 -29.89
N GLU A 52 -3.37 -22.94 -29.68
CA GLU A 52 -3.91 -23.53 -28.45
C GLU A 52 -3.08 -23.08 -27.21
N ALA A 53 -1.75 -23.06 -27.31
CA ALA A 53 -0.87 -22.57 -26.27
C ALA A 53 -1.12 -21.09 -25.96
N THR A 54 -1.20 -20.24 -27.00
CA THR A 54 -1.48 -18.81 -26.84
C THR A 54 -2.87 -18.57 -26.23
N GLN A 55 -3.87 -19.34 -26.64
CA GLN A 55 -5.22 -19.27 -26.09
C GLN A 55 -5.25 -19.64 -24.60
N ALA A 56 -4.48 -20.67 -24.21
CA ALA A 56 -4.37 -21.05 -22.80
C ALA A 56 -3.70 -19.96 -21.95
N GLU A 57 -2.62 -19.34 -22.46
CA GLU A 57 -1.96 -18.22 -21.80
C GLU A 57 -2.89 -17.01 -21.68
N PHE A 58 -3.63 -16.67 -22.73
CA PHE A 58 -4.61 -15.59 -22.70
C PHE A 58 -5.69 -15.82 -21.63
N ASN A 59 -6.27 -17.01 -21.59
CA ASN A 59 -7.29 -17.35 -20.60
C ASN A 59 -6.73 -17.26 -19.16
N LYS A 60 -5.49 -17.71 -18.94
CA LYS A 60 -4.80 -17.59 -17.65
C LYS A 60 -4.56 -16.13 -17.26
N ALA A 61 -4.10 -15.32 -18.20
CA ALA A 61 -3.88 -13.88 -17.97
C ALA A 61 -5.20 -13.15 -17.66
N GLN A 62 -6.27 -13.48 -18.36
CA GLN A 62 -7.60 -12.92 -18.14
C GLN A 62 -8.13 -13.28 -16.74
N GLY A 63 -7.97 -14.54 -16.30
CA GLY A 63 -8.32 -14.95 -14.93
C GLY A 63 -7.54 -14.18 -13.86
N ALA A 64 -6.21 -14.08 -14.04
CA ALA A 64 -5.36 -13.33 -13.11
C ALA A 64 -5.70 -11.83 -13.07
N LEU A 65 -6.13 -11.23 -14.19
CA LEU A 65 -6.61 -9.86 -14.24
C LEU A 65 -7.89 -9.69 -13.42
N GLY A 66 -8.87 -10.58 -13.56
CA GLY A 66 -10.11 -10.55 -12.80
C GLY A 66 -9.88 -10.66 -11.28
N GLU A 67 -8.95 -11.53 -10.85
CA GLU A 67 -8.57 -11.63 -9.44
C GLU A 67 -7.93 -10.33 -8.91
N LYS A 68 -7.04 -9.71 -9.69
CA LYS A 68 -6.42 -8.43 -9.32
C LYS A 68 -7.44 -7.30 -9.23
N GLU A 69 -8.39 -7.22 -10.15
CA GLU A 69 -9.46 -6.23 -10.11
C GLU A 69 -10.37 -6.40 -8.91
N SER A 70 -10.71 -7.64 -8.54
CA SER A 70 -11.45 -7.92 -7.32
C SER A 70 -10.69 -7.44 -6.09
N ARG A 71 -9.41 -7.76 -6.00
CA ARG A 71 -8.56 -7.34 -4.88
C ARG A 71 -8.40 -5.82 -4.78
N ILE A 72 -8.33 -5.13 -5.91
CA ILE A 72 -8.30 -3.65 -5.93
C ILE A 72 -9.60 -3.09 -5.35
N ARG A 73 -10.77 -3.62 -5.74
CA ARG A 73 -12.06 -3.19 -5.18
C ARG A 73 -12.14 -3.43 -3.66
N ASP A 74 -11.71 -4.58 -3.19
CA ASP A 74 -11.71 -4.91 -1.75
C ASP A 74 -10.79 -3.98 -0.96
N LEU A 75 -9.60 -3.68 -1.49
CA LEU A 75 -8.66 -2.74 -0.88
C LEU A 75 -9.22 -1.32 -0.86
N GLN A 76 -9.87 -0.87 -1.93
CA GLN A 76 -10.50 0.44 -2.00
C GLN A 76 -11.61 0.57 -0.95
N MET A 77 -12.50 -0.41 -0.84
CA MET A 77 -13.54 -0.41 0.20
C MET A 77 -12.94 -0.40 1.62
N ALA A 78 -11.85 -1.11 1.85
CA ALA A 78 -11.17 -1.12 3.14
C ALA A 78 -10.52 0.25 3.46
N LEU A 79 -9.95 0.94 2.46
CA LEU A 79 -9.42 2.29 2.61
C LEU A 79 -10.53 3.30 2.92
N ASP A 80 -11.62 3.29 2.14
CA ASP A 80 -12.74 4.20 2.35
C ASP A 80 -13.35 4.04 3.76
N LYS A 81 -13.46 2.80 4.24
CA LYS A 81 -13.89 2.51 5.60
C LYS A 81 -12.94 3.05 6.66
N LYS A 82 -11.63 2.91 6.43
CA LYS A 82 -10.61 3.48 7.34
C LYS A 82 -10.67 5.01 7.37
N ASP A 83 -10.75 5.65 6.22
CA ASP A 83 -10.81 7.11 6.12
C ASP A 83 -12.06 7.66 6.81
N ALA A 84 -13.21 7.01 6.62
CA ALA A 84 -14.44 7.38 7.32
C ALA A 84 -14.29 7.24 8.86
N ALA A 85 -13.65 6.17 9.35
CA ALA A 85 -13.41 5.96 10.77
C ALA A 85 -12.46 7.02 11.37
N VAL A 86 -11.40 7.40 10.64
CA VAL A 86 -10.46 8.44 11.07
C VAL A 86 -11.14 9.82 11.15
N LYS A 87 -11.93 10.19 10.14
CA LYS A 87 -12.70 11.44 10.14
C LYS A 87 -13.71 11.50 11.29
N GLU A 88 -14.41 10.40 11.54
CA GLU A 88 -15.36 10.33 12.65
C GLU A 88 -14.66 10.44 14.01
N LEU A 89 -13.49 9.81 14.17
CA LEU A 89 -12.67 9.96 15.37
C LEU A 89 -12.21 11.41 15.54
N GLN A 90 -11.70 12.04 14.50
CA GLN A 90 -11.29 13.44 14.52
C GLN A 90 -12.43 14.34 14.97
N ARG A 91 -13.63 14.15 14.43
CA ARG A 91 -14.83 14.89 14.80
C ARG A 91 -15.15 14.72 16.29
N LYS A 92 -15.24 13.48 16.77
CA LYS A 92 -15.53 13.19 18.19
C LYS A 92 -14.51 13.82 19.13
N VAL A 93 -13.23 13.72 18.81
CA VAL A 93 -12.16 14.32 19.60
C VAL A 93 -12.25 15.86 19.57
N SER A 94 -12.48 16.44 18.40
CA SER A 94 -12.62 17.90 18.25
C SER A 94 -13.82 18.46 19.02
N ASP A 95 -14.97 17.76 18.97
CA ASP A 95 -16.19 18.16 19.65
C ASP A 95 -16.03 18.11 21.17
N ALA A 96 -15.45 17.04 21.69
CA ALA A 96 -15.21 16.90 23.12
C ALA A 96 -14.17 17.91 23.67
N LEU A 97 -13.17 18.27 22.87
CA LEU A 97 -12.10 19.18 23.29
C LEU A 97 -12.36 20.64 22.88
N VAL A 98 -13.58 20.96 22.43
CA VAL A 98 -13.92 22.32 21.94
C VAL A 98 -13.68 23.40 23.03
N GLY A 99 -13.92 23.10 24.32
CA GLY A 99 -13.69 24.00 25.40
C GLY A 99 -12.24 24.41 25.63
N PHE A 100 -11.28 23.66 25.09
CA PHE A 100 -9.85 23.93 25.24
C PHE A 100 -9.21 24.61 24.02
N LYS A 101 -9.98 24.90 22.96
CA LYS A 101 -9.47 25.61 21.76
C LYS A 101 -8.89 26.97 22.08
N ALA A 102 -9.52 27.73 22.99
CA ALA A 102 -9.02 29.01 23.43
C ALA A 102 -7.65 28.92 24.15
N SER A 103 -7.32 27.75 24.70
CA SER A 103 -6.01 27.46 25.33
C SER A 103 -4.98 26.96 24.28
N GLY A 104 -5.27 27.01 22.99
CA GLY A 104 -4.38 26.62 21.89
C GLY A 104 -4.40 25.12 21.54
N LEU A 105 -5.31 24.32 22.12
CA LEU A 105 -5.47 22.93 21.76
C LEU A 105 -5.99 22.83 20.33
N THR A 106 -5.37 21.97 19.51
CA THR A 106 -5.74 21.76 18.10
C THR A 106 -5.86 20.27 17.81
N VAL A 107 -6.88 19.89 17.01
CA VAL A 107 -7.09 18.53 16.53
C VAL A 107 -7.02 18.53 15.01
N VAL A 108 -6.08 17.81 14.45
CA VAL A 108 -5.88 17.70 12.99
C VAL A 108 -5.83 16.24 12.55
N GLU A 109 -6.32 15.97 11.36
CA GLU A 109 -6.13 14.69 10.68
C GLU A 109 -5.02 14.86 9.65
N ARG A 110 -4.09 13.92 9.63
CA ARG A 110 -3.02 13.87 8.65
C ARG A 110 -2.55 12.44 8.46
N ASP A 111 -2.41 12.02 7.21
CA ASP A 111 -1.87 10.71 6.83
C ASP A 111 -2.59 9.53 7.52
N GLY A 112 -3.93 9.61 7.63
CA GLY A 112 -4.75 8.58 8.27
C GLY A 112 -4.55 8.48 9.79
N LYS A 113 -4.06 9.55 10.43
CA LYS A 113 -3.89 9.65 11.89
C LYS A 113 -4.53 10.92 12.41
N VAL A 114 -5.07 10.86 13.63
CA VAL A 114 -5.58 12.03 14.35
C VAL A 114 -4.51 12.52 15.32
N TYR A 115 -4.08 13.75 15.14
CA TYR A 115 -3.12 14.43 16.03
C TYR A 115 -3.88 15.38 16.94
N VAL A 116 -3.66 15.25 18.25
CA VAL A 116 -4.14 16.18 19.26
C VAL A 116 -2.94 16.96 19.79
N LEU A 117 -2.83 18.22 19.40
CA LEU A 117 -1.73 19.09 19.84
C LEU A 117 -2.15 19.81 21.13
N LEU A 118 -1.43 19.51 22.20
CA LEU A 118 -1.66 20.08 23.53
C LEU A 118 -0.48 21.01 23.87
N PRO A 119 -0.68 22.35 23.89
CA PRO A 119 0.38 23.26 24.26
C PRO A 119 0.90 23.00 25.69
N GLU A 120 2.22 23.18 25.92
CA GLU A 120 2.83 23.05 27.23
C GLU A 120 2.09 23.85 28.30
N ALA A 121 1.71 25.07 27.96
CA ALA A 121 1.04 25.98 28.92
C ALA A 121 -0.32 25.47 29.41
N LEU A 122 -0.99 24.59 28.63
CA LEU A 122 -2.22 23.96 29.10
C LEU A 122 -1.94 22.82 30.08
N LEU A 123 -0.85 22.07 29.86
CA LEU A 123 -0.54 20.85 30.60
C LEU A 123 0.35 21.09 31.81
N PHE A 124 1.37 21.96 31.70
CA PHE A 124 2.47 22.06 32.65
C PHE A 124 2.81 23.51 33.00
N LYS A 125 3.26 23.76 34.24
CA LYS A 125 4.06 24.95 34.52
C LYS A 125 5.42 24.87 33.85
N SER A 126 5.98 26.02 33.49
CA SER A 126 7.29 26.09 32.84
C SER A 126 8.35 25.31 33.63
N GLY A 127 9.03 24.39 32.93
CA GLY A 127 10.06 23.51 33.52
C GLY A 127 9.53 22.45 34.48
N SER A 128 8.20 22.23 34.57
CA SER A 128 7.56 21.18 35.37
C SER A 128 7.19 19.96 34.53
N LYS A 129 7.13 18.82 35.22
CA LYS A 129 6.57 17.54 34.70
C LYS A 129 5.19 17.23 35.28
N ASN A 130 4.73 18.03 36.26
CA ASN A 130 3.45 17.82 36.92
C ASN A 130 2.33 18.50 36.12
N ILE A 131 1.28 17.73 35.82
CA ILE A 131 0.13 18.22 35.06
C ILE A 131 -0.75 19.11 35.95
N GLU A 132 -1.07 20.30 35.45
CA GLU A 132 -1.97 21.27 36.06
C GLU A 132 -3.45 20.84 35.96
N SER A 133 -4.34 21.48 36.75
CA SER A 133 -5.76 21.13 36.80
C SER A 133 -6.42 21.17 35.40
N ASN A 134 -6.25 22.27 34.67
CA ASN A 134 -6.84 22.40 33.31
C ASN A 134 -6.33 21.35 32.38
N GLY A 135 -5.05 20.96 32.48
CA GLY A 135 -4.47 19.85 31.70
C GLY A 135 -5.08 18.49 32.05
N LYS A 136 -5.35 18.27 33.36
CA LYS A 136 -6.04 17.03 33.79
C LYS A 136 -7.46 16.93 33.22
N ASP A 137 -8.19 18.04 33.16
CA ASP A 137 -9.56 18.07 32.63
C ASP A 137 -9.54 17.73 31.11
N ALA A 138 -8.63 18.30 30.35
CA ALA A 138 -8.45 17.99 28.96
C ALA A 138 -8.09 16.48 28.73
N ILE A 139 -7.17 15.97 29.58
CA ILE A 139 -6.75 14.55 29.52
C ILE A 139 -7.92 13.63 29.90
N ASN A 140 -8.74 13.95 30.87
CA ASN A 140 -9.90 13.15 31.27
C ASN A 140 -10.96 13.09 30.16
N GLN A 141 -11.22 14.21 29.47
CA GLN A 141 -12.13 14.21 28.31
C GLN A 141 -11.59 13.37 27.16
N LEU A 142 -10.29 13.51 26.85
CA LEU A 142 -9.63 12.69 25.85
C LEU A 142 -9.67 11.20 26.23
N ALA A 143 -9.40 10.85 27.49
CA ALA A 143 -9.44 9.49 28.00
C ALA A 143 -10.83 8.84 27.81
N THR A 144 -11.91 9.62 27.98
CA THR A 144 -13.28 9.13 27.79
C THR A 144 -13.51 8.68 26.36
N ILE A 145 -13.05 9.46 25.37
CA ILE A 145 -13.15 9.09 23.94
C ILE A 145 -12.27 7.87 23.63
N LEU A 146 -11.04 7.87 24.13
CA LEU A 146 -10.10 6.79 23.89
C LEU A 146 -10.60 5.47 24.48
N ARG A 147 -11.26 5.46 25.62
CA ARG A 147 -11.90 4.27 26.20
C ARG A 147 -13.02 3.72 25.32
N SER A 148 -13.81 4.63 24.73
CA SER A 148 -14.91 4.24 23.82
C SER A 148 -14.44 3.72 22.45
N ASN A 149 -13.14 3.81 22.15
CA ASN A 149 -12.53 3.37 20.89
C ASN A 149 -11.31 2.48 21.20
N PRO A 150 -11.52 1.21 21.62
CA PRO A 150 -10.46 0.35 22.14
C PRO A 150 -9.44 -0.10 21.08
N ASP A 151 -9.81 -0.09 19.80
CA ASP A 151 -8.97 -0.55 18.68
C ASP A 151 -7.90 0.46 18.26
N ILE A 152 -7.89 1.67 18.87
CA ILE A 152 -6.94 2.73 18.50
C ILE A 152 -5.67 2.58 19.33
N ASN A 153 -4.52 2.54 18.65
CA ASN A 153 -3.21 2.66 19.26
C ASN A 153 -2.84 4.14 19.45
N ILE A 154 -2.20 4.45 20.58
CA ILE A 154 -1.92 5.82 21.01
C ILE A 154 -0.41 5.99 21.19
N ALA A 155 0.15 7.01 20.57
CA ALA A 155 1.51 7.48 20.84
C ALA A 155 1.42 8.89 21.43
N VAL A 156 1.99 9.08 22.60
CA VAL A 156 2.13 10.40 23.23
C VAL A 156 3.54 10.90 22.96
N GLU A 157 3.66 11.94 22.17
CA GLU A 157 4.94 12.55 21.82
C GLU A 157 5.14 13.86 22.58
N GLY A 158 6.25 13.97 23.32
CA GLY A 158 6.67 15.21 23.96
C GLY A 158 7.67 15.95 23.07
N HIS A 159 7.46 17.26 22.94
CA HIS A 159 8.34 18.15 22.17
C HIS A 159 8.74 19.35 23.01
N THR A 160 9.97 19.85 22.81
CA THR A 160 10.48 21.08 23.43
C THR A 160 10.74 22.11 22.31
N ASP A 161 11.02 23.33 22.73
CA ASP A 161 11.65 24.33 21.88
C ASP A 161 13.18 24.13 21.85
N ASN A 162 13.86 24.98 21.11
CA ASN A 162 15.33 24.99 20.97
C ASN A 162 16.09 25.67 22.07
N VAL A 163 15.44 26.03 23.17
CA VAL A 163 16.14 26.56 24.33
C VAL A 163 16.67 25.39 25.17
N PRO A 164 17.99 25.30 25.38
CA PRO A 164 18.56 24.19 26.14
C PRO A 164 17.96 24.14 27.57
N TYR A 165 17.39 22.98 27.90
CA TYR A 165 16.99 22.73 29.28
C TYR A 165 18.24 22.53 30.15
N LYS A 166 18.25 23.14 31.31
CA LYS A 166 19.31 22.96 32.32
C LYS A 166 18.67 22.43 33.59
N ALA A 167 19.19 21.33 34.10
CA ALA A 167 18.76 20.77 35.37
C ALA A 167 18.90 21.82 36.49
N LYS A 168 17.86 21.98 37.31
CA LYS A 168 17.85 22.91 38.44
C LYS A 168 18.61 22.39 39.67
N THR A 169 18.86 21.07 39.71
CA THR A 169 19.47 20.40 40.87
C THR A 169 20.49 19.38 40.34
N ALA A 170 21.65 19.31 40.95
CA ALA A 170 22.63 18.27 40.69
C ALA A 170 22.05 16.88 40.98
N GLY A 171 22.27 15.91 40.05
CA GLY A 171 21.70 14.57 40.16
C GLY A 171 20.23 14.45 39.69
N SER A 172 19.71 15.47 39.00
CA SER A 172 18.39 15.37 38.32
C SER A 172 18.42 14.28 37.25
N LEU A 173 17.35 13.48 37.19
CA LEU A 173 17.11 12.51 36.07
C LEU A 173 16.75 13.18 34.76
N VAL A 174 16.59 14.50 34.75
CA VAL A 174 16.27 15.30 33.57
C VAL A 174 17.43 16.27 33.35
N GLU A 175 18.25 16.00 32.35
CA GLU A 175 19.46 16.75 32.07
C GLU A 175 19.30 17.70 30.90
N ASP A 176 18.57 17.30 29.88
CA ASP A 176 18.40 18.02 28.62
C ASP A 176 16.95 17.98 28.06
N ASN A 177 16.78 18.48 26.83
CA ASN A 177 15.50 18.53 26.13
C ASN A 177 14.97 17.14 25.76
N TRP A 178 15.84 16.14 25.56
CA TRP A 178 15.43 14.76 25.32
C TRP A 178 14.73 14.19 26.54
N ASP A 179 15.39 14.27 27.69
CA ASP A 179 14.85 13.75 28.95
C ASP A 179 13.55 14.46 29.31
N LEU A 180 13.53 15.82 29.21
CA LEU A 180 12.34 16.61 29.48
C LEU A 180 11.14 16.18 28.65
N SER A 181 11.35 15.98 27.37
CA SER A 181 10.30 15.55 26.43
C SER A 181 9.75 14.16 26.75
N VAL A 182 10.63 13.19 27.08
CA VAL A 182 10.24 11.83 27.48
C VAL A 182 9.47 11.82 28.78
N VAL A 183 9.96 12.54 29.81
CA VAL A 183 9.33 12.57 31.12
C VAL A 183 7.94 13.22 31.05
N ARG A 184 7.77 14.27 30.26
CA ARG A 184 6.46 14.90 30.02
C ARG A 184 5.50 13.97 29.29
N ALA A 185 5.92 13.33 28.21
CA ALA A 185 5.11 12.33 27.53
C ALA A 185 4.69 11.20 28.47
N THR A 186 5.61 10.73 29.32
CA THR A 186 5.32 9.70 30.35
C THR A 186 4.30 10.18 31.37
N SER A 187 4.36 11.45 31.78
CA SER A 187 3.36 12.02 32.72
C SER A 187 1.95 12.01 32.14
N VAL A 188 1.82 12.34 30.82
CA VAL A 188 0.53 12.28 30.11
C VAL A 188 0.05 10.85 29.99
N VAL A 189 0.93 9.88 29.59
CA VAL A 189 0.59 8.45 29.53
C VAL A 189 0.07 7.95 30.87
N LYS A 190 0.75 8.29 32.00
CA LYS A 190 0.30 7.91 33.34
C LYS A 190 -1.07 8.51 33.67
N ALA A 191 -1.32 9.75 33.28
CA ALA A 191 -2.62 10.39 33.51
C ALA A 191 -3.74 9.70 32.69
N LEU A 192 -3.50 9.42 31.42
CA LEU A 192 -4.45 8.68 30.54
C LEU A 192 -4.73 7.27 31.08
N THR A 193 -3.71 6.53 31.51
CA THR A 193 -3.88 5.20 32.09
C THR A 193 -4.60 5.22 33.42
N SER A 194 -4.32 6.21 34.30
CA SER A 194 -5.09 6.43 35.53
C SER A 194 -6.55 6.78 35.26
N ALA A 195 -6.84 7.42 34.13
CA ALA A 195 -8.20 7.70 33.67
C ALA A 195 -8.85 6.49 32.91
N GLY A 196 -8.22 5.31 32.93
CA GLY A 196 -8.77 4.05 32.44
C GLY A 196 -8.45 3.70 30.96
N VAL A 197 -7.51 4.39 30.34
CA VAL A 197 -6.99 3.97 29.02
C VAL A 197 -6.05 2.77 29.21
N SER A 198 -6.25 1.70 28.42
CA SER A 198 -5.44 0.49 28.50
C SER A 198 -3.96 0.76 28.22
N PRO A 199 -3.03 0.34 29.12
CA PRO A 199 -1.60 0.52 28.92
C PRO A 199 -1.04 -0.31 27.76
N LEU A 200 -1.76 -1.34 27.27
CA LEU A 200 -1.31 -2.21 26.19
C LEU A 200 -1.29 -1.52 24.81
N ARG A 201 -1.96 -0.38 24.68
CA ARG A 201 -2.11 0.34 23.40
C ARG A 201 -1.62 1.78 23.43
N ILE A 202 -0.87 2.16 24.47
CA ILE A 202 -0.34 3.52 24.63
C ILE A 202 1.16 3.48 24.84
N SER A 203 1.87 4.39 24.20
CA SER A 203 3.33 4.55 24.34
C SER A 203 3.69 6.01 24.57
N ALA A 204 4.83 6.24 25.26
CA ALA A 204 5.43 7.55 25.44
C ALA A 204 6.69 7.67 24.56
N GLN A 205 6.86 8.80 23.88
CA GLN A 205 8.00 9.11 23.05
C GLN A 205 8.48 10.54 23.33
N GLY A 206 9.79 10.75 23.38
CA GLY A 206 10.38 12.08 23.41
C GLY A 206 10.98 12.43 22.06
N ARG A 207 10.80 13.66 21.60
CA ARG A 207 11.38 14.18 20.35
C ARG A 207 12.35 15.32 20.56
N GLY A 208 12.48 15.78 21.81
CA GLY A 208 13.29 16.96 22.11
C GLY A 208 12.85 18.16 21.26
N GLU A 209 13.82 18.90 20.75
CA GLU A 209 13.64 20.09 19.90
C GLU A 209 13.68 19.80 18.39
N TYR A 210 13.88 18.53 17.99
CA TYR A 210 14.28 18.17 16.62
C TYR A 210 13.12 18.02 15.63
N LEU A 211 11.88 18.21 16.07
CA LEU A 211 10.70 18.24 15.19
C LEU A 211 9.86 19.50 15.45
N PRO A 212 10.39 20.70 15.15
CA PRO A 212 9.64 21.94 15.34
C PRO A 212 8.47 22.04 14.36
N ILE A 213 7.35 22.63 14.80
CA ILE A 213 6.25 23.03 13.91
C ILE A 213 6.63 24.32 13.18
N ASP A 214 7.31 25.23 13.91
CA ASP A 214 7.80 26.50 13.41
C ASP A 214 9.30 26.60 13.67
N SER A 215 10.09 26.79 12.61
CA SER A 215 11.54 26.93 12.69
C SER A 215 12.00 28.33 13.15
N GLY A 216 11.05 29.26 13.35
CA GLY A 216 11.33 30.60 13.86
C GLY A 216 11.88 30.61 15.29
N SER A 217 12.57 31.67 15.62
CA SER A 217 13.14 31.89 16.98
C SER A 217 12.34 32.86 17.85
N THR A 218 11.12 33.25 17.41
CA THR A 218 10.24 34.13 18.16
C THR A 218 9.67 33.41 19.40
N LYS A 219 9.16 34.18 20.37
CA LYS A 219 8.54 33.64 21.57
C LYS A 219 7.32 32.77 21.22
N GLU A 220 6.56 33.18 20.24
CA GLU A 220 5.36 32.52 19.73
C GLU A 220 5.73 31.19 19.04
N ALA A 221 6.72 31.18 18.13
CA ALA A 221 7.24 29.97 17.51
C ALA A 221 7.70 28.93 18.52
N ARG A 222 8.49 29.36 19.52
CA ARG A 222 8.93 28.49 20.63
C ARG A 222 7.76 27.97 21.46
N ALA A 223 6.76 28.80 21.74
CA ALA A 223 5.57 28.36 22.48
C ALA A 223 4.79 27.28 21.69
N GLY A 224 4.66 27.43 20.37
CA GLY A 224 4.04 26.44 19.52
C GLY A 224 4.83 25.12 19.44
N ASN A 225 6.16 25.18 19.53
CA ASN A 225 7.02 23.99 19.50
C ASN A 225 6.97 23.19 20.82
N ARG A 226 6.67 23.80 21.94
CA ARG A 226 6.46 23.11 23.24
C ARG A 226 5.06 22.52 23.30
N ARG A 227 4.95 21.23 23.05
CA ARG A 227 3.68 20.49 22.99
C ARG A 227 3.82 19.04 23.45
#